data_ff737d257800aa026a11fc9b0da38500
#
_entry.id   ff737d257800aa026a11fc9b0da38500
#
_cell.length_a   1.000
_cell.length_b   1.000
_cell.length_c   1.000
_cell.angle_alpha   90.00
_cell.angle_beta   90.00
_cell.angle_gamma   90.00
#
_symmetry.space_group_name_H-M   'P 1'
#
loop_
_entity.id
_entity.type
_entity.pdbx_description
1 polymer ?
#
loop_
_entity_poly.entity_id
_entity_poly.type
_entity_poly.pdbx_seq_one_letter_code
_entity_poly.pdbx_strand_id
1 'polypeptide(L)'
;MFLVAVLLASLAASQFLMRCWTLVGFPQEIRYGEAVVLDQARRVMAEPGLYPEMGKEPWLLDQYAPFYPFLAHIVGKFSSSPYGGGRAISMLATLLSAVMLTLIVRRSSGIAAGLLCGAAMLTMMEFLRFGFLMRVDPLALSLAMIGVWCNLHQKTSVRIFGAAAFFFAVYTRQTTVALLLVSYIQMWRQEGRVALRWPLSLLAVGLLFYGFLVLVTDGAFHHHAVMSNLFHFEWAEGLKKAFSSFMPWRAPLFIGVFLALIPGPEPGAIRPRRARTAGFLVMGLALGCCVQALIQFAVPISDPAVHNKWICYGHVVLFAYATWTILRGTSATRGDGIRIDGVRIVMALASMILIGRIGSDLNYLFEAGILMLLVCGGAIGRVAPPRALIISLLLAIQVLGGFYLSGLQLEFQPERLLEMKERHRIIDHLEVYPDPVLSEEPWALAQTGRPLMLGPYTARQMYDIGLWDGKDLIAALDAQRYSAIVRAKQRSYAGLEHDVNGNVIIAADGLPIPYFGPWTFNSVRSLPLEIQQAIEGNYQQAPGTTMIERVTKYYLEGREIWVPIPR
;
A
#
# COMPACT_ATOMS: atom_id res chain seq x y z
N MET A 1 -3.58 -10.21 -31.59
CA MET A 1 -3.40 -10.33 -30.13
C MET A 1 -1.96 -10.11 -29.68
N PHE A 2 -0.97 -10.86 -30.22
CA PHE A 2 0.43 -10.74 -29.77
C PHE A 2 0.99 -9.31 -29.93
N LEU A 3 0.89 -8.71 -31.12
CA LEU A 3 1.38 -7.34 -31.38
C LEU A 3 0.72 -6.29 -30.46
N VAL A 4 -0.59 -6.41 -30.22
CA VAL A 4 -1.32 -5.54 -29.30
C VAL A 4 -0.80 -5.70 -27.87
N ALA A 5 -0.55 -6.93 -27.42
CA ALA A 5 0.01 -7.20 -26.10
C ALA A 5 1.43 -6.62 -25.95
N VAL A 6 2.27 -6.75 -26.96
CA VAL A 6 3.62 -6.15 -26.98
C VAL A 6 3.52 -4.61 -26.92
N LEU A 7 2.65 -4.01 -27.74
CA LEU A 7 2.46 -2.55 -27.75
C LEU A 7 2.01 -2.04 -26.38
N LEU A 8 0.96 -2.65 -25.79
CA LEU A 8 0.44 -2.25 -24.48
C LEU A 8 1.47 -2.45 -23.37
N ALA A 9 2.25 -3.55 -23.40
CA ALA A 9 3.30 -3.81 -22.42
C ALA A 9 4.45 -2.81 -22.55
N SER A 10 4.86 -2.46 -23.78
CA SER A 10 5.89 -1.44 -24.02
C SER A 10 5.44 -0.06 -23.56
N LEU A 11 4.19 0.33 -23.87
CA LEU A 11 3.62 1.59 -23.41
C LEU A 11 3.53 1.65 -21.88
N ALA A 12 3.02 0.59 -21.23
CA ALA A 12 2.91 0.53 -19.77
C ALA A 12 4.28 0.62 -19.08
N ALA A 13 5.27 -0.12 -19.59
CA ALA A 13 6.63 -0.08 -19.06
C ALA A 13 7.28 1.31 -19.27
N SER A 14 7.12 1.90 -20.46
CA SER A 14 7.65 3.23 -20.77
C SER A 14 7.03 4.31 -19.89
N GLN A 15 5.72 4.28 -19.68
CA GLN A 15 5.03 5.22 -18.81
C GLN A 15 5.51 5.09 -17.35
N PHE A 16 5.60 3.85 -16.84
CA PHE A 16 6.09 3.60 -15.50
C PHE A 16 7.53 4.08 -15.34
N LEU A 17 8.41 3.79 -16.29
CA LEU A 17 9.80 4.23 -16.29
C LEU A 17 9.94 5.75 -16.37
N MET A 18 9.18 6.42 -17.24
CA MET A 18 9.19 7.89 -17.33
C MET A 18 8.80 8.53 -16.00
N ARG A 19 7.75 8.00 -15.36
CA ARG A 19 7.33 8.46 -14.03
C ARG A 19 8.43 8.24 -12.98
N CYS A 20 9.03 7.06 -12.96
CA CYS A 20 10.12 6.76 -12.04
C CYS A 20 11.34 7.64 -12.28
N TRP A 21 11.70 7.90 -13.54
CA TRP A 21 12.84 8.74 -13.89
C TRP A 21 12.74 10.14 -13.28
N THR A 22 11.54 10.74 -13.31
CA THR A 22 11.30 12.06 -12.72
C THR A 22 11.26 12.05 -11.19
N LEU A 23 10.85 10.93 -10.58
CA LEU A 23 10.53 10.88 -9.15
C LEU A 23 11.61 10.19 -8.30
N VAL A 24 12.42 9.28 -8.87
CA VAL A 24 13.46 8.56 -8.11
C VAL A 24 14.49 9.52 -7.54
N GLY A 25 14.96 10.49 -8.34
CA GLY A 25 15.93 11.51 -7.90
C GLY A 25 15.32 12.67 -7.11
N PHE A 26 14.00 12.69 -6.94
CA PHE A 26 13.32 13.80 -6.28
C PHE A 26 13.74 13.90 -4.80
N PRO A 27 14.19 15.07 -4.31
CA PRO A 27 14.85 15.17 -3.01
C PRO A 27 13.91 15.08 -1.81
N GLN A 28 12.61 15.38 -1.98
CA GLN A 28 11.64 15.39 -0.88
C GLN A 28 10.84 14.09 -0.79
N GLU A 29 10.21 13.87 0.38
CA GLU A 29 9.23 12.82 0.55
C GLU A 29 8.02 13.05 -0.38
N ILE A 30 7.67 12.05 -1.18
CA ILE A 30 6.52 12.11 -2.08
C ILE A 30 5.23 11.73 -1.33
N ARG A 31 5.32 10.73 -0.47
CA ARG A 31 4.20 10.29 0.38
C ARG A 31 4.69 9.90 1.76
N TYR A 32 3.82 10.18 2.74
CA TYR A 32 4.08 9.82 4.13
C TYR A 32 4.58 8.38 4.28
N GLY A 33 5.62 8.23 5.08
CA GLY A 33 6.27 6.96 5.40
C GLY A 33 7.59 6.71 4.68
N GLU A 34 7.95 7.45 3.63
CA GLU A 34 9.29 7.36 3.04
C GLU A 34 10.35 7.88 4.01
N ALA A 35 10.06 8.98 4.72
CA ALA A 35 10.98 9.57 5.71
C ALA A 35 11.23 8.62 6.90
N VAL A 36 10.20 7.91 7.34
CA VAL A 36 10.34 6.88 8.39
C VAL A 36 11.25 5.75 7.92
N VAL A 37 11.06 5.26 6.69
CA VAL A 37 11.90 4.19 6.12
C VAL A 37 13.33 4.68 5.86
N LEU A 38 13.50 5.95 5.48
CA LEU A 38 14.83 6.56 5.32
C LEU A 38 15.56 6.63 6.66
N ASP A 39 14.89 7.04 7.73
CA ASP A 39 15.45 7.06 9.07
C ASP A 39 15.85 5.64 9.53
N GLN A 40 14.99 4.65 9.32
CA GLN A 40 15.31 3.25 9.58
C GLN A 40 16.56 2.79 8.81
N ALA A 41 16.67 3.16 7.54
CA ALA A 41 17.84 2.83 6.73
C ALA A 41 19.12 3.51 7.24
N ARG A 42 19.05 4.72 7.79
CA ARG A 42 20.18 5.41 8.42
C ARG A 42 20.60 4.74 9.72
N ARG A 43 19.64 4.34 10.55
CA ARG A 43 19.90 3.73 11.87
C ARG A 43 20.32 2.26 11.81
N VAL A 44 20.17 1.57 10.69
CA VAL A 44 20.49 0.13 10.58
C VAL A 44 21.95 -0.19 10.95
N MET A 45 22.86 0.77 10.80
CA MET A 45 24.29 0.64 11.12
C MET A 45 24.78 1.76 12.05
N ALA A 46 23.88 2.44 12.76
CA ALA A 46 24.17 3.54 13.65
C ALA A 46 23.38 3.42 14.95
N GLU A 47 23.84 4.05 16.03
CA GLU A 47 23.07 4.15 17.26
C GLU A 47 21.86 5.10 17.09
N PRO A 48 20.71 4.82 17.71
CA PRO A 48 20.44 3.75 18.67
C PRO A 48 20.07 2.40 18.05
N GLY A 49 20.32 2.19 16.78
CA GLY A 49 19.98 0.97 16.05
C GLY A 49 18.60 1.00 15.42
N LEU A 50 18.28 -0.09 14.68
CA LEU A 50 17.00 -0.21 13.98
C LEU A 50 15.79 -0.40 14.92
N TYR A 51 15.99 -1.03 16.07
CA TYR A 51 14.91 -1.29 17.03
C TYR A 51 15.30 -0.70 18.39
N PRO A 52 15.06 0.62 18.61
CA PRO A 52 15.35 1.24 19.90
C PRO A 52 14.48 0.67 21.03
N GLU A 53 14.88 0.86 22.28
CA GLU A 53 14.11 0.39 23.42
C GLU A 53 12.73 1.06 23.46
N MET A 54 11.68 0.23 23.58
CA MET A 54 10.31 0.72 23.60
C MET A 54 10.04 1.64 24.78
N GLY A 55 9.35 2.74 24.52
CA GLY A 55 8.97 3.72 25.56
C GLY A 55 10.09 4.67 25.97
N LYS A 56 11.30 4.51 25.46
CA LYS A 56 12.43 5.44 25.65
C LYS A 56 12.73 6.23 24.41
N GLU A 57 13.49 7.31 24.58
CA GLU A 57 13.99 8.12 23.48
C GLU A 57 15.03 7.35 22.63
N PRO A 58 14.90 7.37 21.30
CA PRO A 58 13.87 8.00 20.50
C PRO A 58 12.53 7.22 20.53
N TRP A 59 11.40 7.92 20.67
CA TRP A 59 10.07 7.31 20.72
C TRP A 59 9.60 6.91 19.32
N LEU A 60 10.26 5.93 18.78
CA LEU A 60 10.05 5.39 17.44
C LEU A 60 9.48 3.98 17.50
N LEU A 61 8.76 3.61 16.47
CA LEU A 61 8.22 2.29 16.28
C LEU A 61 8.55 1.77 14.88
N ASP A 62 9.50 0.87 14.78
CA ASP A 62 10.02 0.31 13.53
C ASP A 62 9.29 -0.97 13.15
N GLN A 63 8.16 -0.83 12.47
CA GLN A 63 7.23 -1.92 12.19
C GLN A 63 7.72 -2.93 11.14
N TYR A 64 8.81 -2.63 10.43
CA TYR A 64 9.29 -3.46 9.33
C TYR A 64 10.46 -4.35 9.76
N ALA A 65 10.57 -5.52 9.12
CA ALA A 65 11.71 -6.39 9.27
C ALA A 65 12.97 -5.80 8.59
N PRO A 66 14.20 -6.21 8.99
CA PRO A 66 15.43 -5.45 8.73
C PRO A 66 15.93 -5.47 7.28
N PHE A 67 15.43 -6.37 6.42
CA PHE A 67 16.04 -6.60 5.11
C PHE A 67 15.96 -5.39 4.17
N TYR A 68 14.79 -4.73 4.07
CA TYR A 68 14.66 -3.55 3.21
C TYR A 68 15.45 -2.34 3.74
N PRO A 69 15.37 -1.96 5.03
CA PRO A 69 16.20 -0.88 5.57
C PRO A 69 17.71 -1.12 5.34
N PHE A 70 18.18 -2.35 5.53
CA PHE A 70 19.57 -2.72 5.28
C PHE A 70 19.97 -2.53 3.81
N LEU A 71 19.15 -3.03 2.88
CA LEU A 71 19.41 -2.85 1.44
C LEU A 71 19.35 -1.38 1.03
N ALA A 72 18.37 -0.63 1.56
CA ALA A 72 18.22 0.81 1.30
C ALA A 72 19.40 1.62 1.85
N HIS A 73 19.97 1.22 3.00
CA HIS A 73 21.21 1.81 3.53
C HIS A 73 22.38 1.63 2.55
N ILE A 74 22.57 0.41 2.03
CA ILE A 74 23.68 0.12 1.10
C ILE A 74 23.51 0.91 -0.19
N VAL A 75 22.33 0.81 -0.84
CA VAL A 75 22.09 1.44 -2.14
C VAL A 75 22.00 2.96 -2.01
N GLY A 76 21.52 3.46 -0.88
CA GLY A 76 21.46 4.89 -0.58
C GLY A 76 22.81 5.60 -0.65
N LYS A 77 23.93 4.90 -0.36
CA LYS A 77 25.28 5.45 -0.46
C LYS A 77 25.68 5.85 -1.89
N PHE A 78 25.01 5.30 -2.89
CA PHE A 78 25.27 5.58 -4.30
C PHE A 78 24.25 6.57 -4.91
N SER A 79 23.39 7.16 -4.08
CA SER A 79 22.34 8.08 -4.53
C SER A 79 22.63 9.51 -4.08
N SER A 80 22.42 10.47 -4.99
CA SER A 80 22.51 11.90 -4.68
C SER A 80 21.26 12.43 -3.93
N SER A 81 20.14 11.70 -3.99
CA SER A 81 18.92 12.03 -3.27
C SER A 81 18.76 11.15 -2.02
N PRO A 82 18.32 11.71 -0.89
CA PRO A 82 18.10 10.91 0.33
C PRO A 82 17.20 9.68 0.12
N TYR A 83 16.17 9.82 -0.71
CA TYR A 83 15.21 8.76 -1.01
C TYR A 83 15.57 7.93 -2.24
N GLY A 84 16.51 8.40 -3.07
CA GLY A 84 16.75 7.86 -4.40
C GLY A 84 17.15 6.40 -4.42
N GLY A 85 18.00 5.96 -3.50
CA GLY A 85 18.41 4.55 -3.40
C GLY A 85 17.24 3.62 -3.08
N GLY A 86 16.41 3.98 -2.11
CA GLY A 86 15.23 3.19 -1.75
C GLY A 86 14.18 3.18 -2.87
N ARG A 87 13.96 4.31 -3.54
CA ARG A 87 13.06 4.40 -4.70
C ARG A 87 13.54 3.57 -5.88
N ALA A 88 14.84 3.56 -6.14
CA ALA A 88 15.43 2.71 -7.19
C ALA A 88 15.21 1.23 -6.91
N ILE A 89 15.39 0.78 -5.66
CA ILE A 89 15.07 -0.59 -5.24
C ILE A 89 13.61 -0.91 -5.53
N SER A 90 12.69 -0.04 -5.11
CA SER A 90 11.24 -0.25 -5.28
C SER A 90 10.83 -0.25 -6.76
N MET A 91 11.37 0.65 -7.58
CA MET A 91 11.16 0.70 -9.03
C MET A 91 11.59 -0.61 -9.70
N LEU A 92 12.83 -1.05 -9.44
CA LEU A 92 13.37 -2.28 -10.02
C LEU A 92 12.58 -3.50 -9.56
N ALA A 93 12.18 -3.55 -8.30
CA ALA A 93 11.36 -4.61 -7.74
C ALA A 93 9.97 -4.67 -8.39
N THR A 94 9.34 -3.53 -8.67
CA THR A 94 8.05 -3.47 -9.36
C THR A 94 8.16 -3.97 -10.80
N LEU A 95 9.19 -3.54 -11.53
CA LEU A 95 9.45 -4.04 -12.89
C LEU A 95 9.72 -5.55 -12.89
N LEU A 96 10.52 -6.02 -11.93
CA LEU A 96 10.79 -7.45 -11.78
C LEU A 96 9.52 -8.23 -11.46
N SER A 97 8.62 -7.69 -10.63
CA SER A 97 7.31 -8.32 -10.36
C SER A 97 6.47 -8.45 -11.63
N ALA A 98 6.45 -7.44 -12.49
CA ALA A 98 5.73 -7.50 -13.77
C ALA A 98 6.34 -8.54 -14.72
N VAL A 99 7.68 -8.64 -14.76
CA VAL A 99 8.38 -9.70 -15.52
C VAL A 99 8.04 -11.08 -14.96
N MET A 100 8.11 -11.28 -13.65
CA MET A 100 7.76 -12.56 -13.02
C MET A 100 6.30 -12.95 -13.28
N LEU A 101 5.37 -12.01 -13.18
CA LEU A 101 3.96 -12.24 -13.52
C LEU A 101 3.81 -12.68 -14.99
N THR A 102 4.49 -12.00 -15.90
CA THR A 102 4.52 -12.36 -17.33
C THR A 102 5.02 -13.79 -17.53
N LEU A 103 6.12 -14.16 -16.87
CA LEU A 103 6.72 -15.50 -17.00
C LEU A 103 5.83 -16.60 -16.40
N ILE A 104 5.17 -16.33 -15.26
CA ILE A 104 4.25 -17.28 -14.63
C ILE A 104 3.04 -17.53 -15.53
N VAL A 105 2.41 -16.47 -16.02
CA VAL A 105 1.22 -16.57 -16.89
C VAL A 105 1.58 -17.17 -18.25
N ARG A 106 2.75 -16.81 -18.83
CA ARG A 106 3.25 -17.39 -20.08
C ARG A 106 3.23 -18.90 -20.06
N ARG A 107 3.56 -19.52 -18.92
CA ARG A 107 3.65 -20.98 -18.79
C ARG A 107 2.31 -21.69 -19.00
N SER A 108 1.21 -21.05 -18.68
CA SER A 108 -0.14 -21.63 -18.80
C SER A 108 -0.93 -21.11 -20.01
N SER A 109 -0.67 -19.88 -20.47
CA SER A 109 -1.54 -19.17 -21.41
C SER A 109 -0.80 -18.47 -22.55
N GLY A 110 0.53 -18.65 -22.63
CA GLY A 110 1.37 -18.06 -23.66
C GLY A 110 1.82 -16.63 -23.35
N ILE A 111 2.78 -16.15 -24.16
CA ILE A 111 3.47 -14.88 -23.90
C ILE A 111 2.54 -13.66 -24.01
N ALA A 112 1.57 -13.66 -24.92
CA ALA A 112 0.64 -12.55 -25.11
C ALA A 112 -0.21 -12.31 -23.85
N ALA A 113 -0.75 -13.37 -23.24
CA ALA A 113 -1.50 -13.29 -21.98
C ALA A 113 -0.59 -12.81 -20.83
N GLY A 114 0.65 -13.29 -20.79
CA GLY A 114 1.65 -12.83 -19.81
C GLY A 114 1.93 -11.34 -19.92
N LEU A 115 2.20 -10.85 -21.12
CA LEU A 115 2.46 -9.42 -21.38
C LEU A 115 1.28 -8.53 -21.01
N LEU A 116 0.05 -8.96 -21.31
CA LEU A 116 -1.15 -8.21 -20.89
C LEU A 116 -1.29 -8.14 -19.37
N CYS A 117 -1.01 -9.23 -18.65
CA CYS A 117 -1.04 -9.22 -17.19
C CYS A 117 0.05 -8.33 -16.59
N GLY A 118 1.30 -8.40 -17.12
CA GLY A 118 2.39 -7.51 -16.69
C GLY A 118 2.08 -6.04 -16.96
N ALA A 119 1.52 -5.72 -18.13
CA ALA A 119 1.07 -4.37 -18.46
C ALA A 119 -0.05 -3.88 -17.52
N ALA A 120 -1.06 -4.73 -17.29
CA ALA A 120 -2.16 -4.41 -16.40
C ALA A 120 -1.67 -4.14 -14.97
N MET A 121 -0.70 -4.93 -14.47
CA MET A 121 -0.07 -4.67 -13.18
C MET A 121 0.56 -3.29 -13.12
N LEU A 122 1.42 -2.93 -14.08
CA LEU A 122 2.15 -1.65 -14.07
C LEU A 122 1.21 -0.42 -14.14
N THR A 123 0.01 -0.59 -14.70
CA THR A 123 -0.99 0.48 -14.84
C THR A 123 -2.06 0.46 -13.75
N MET A 124 -2.01 -0.49 -12.79
CA MET A 124 -2.90 -0.47 -11.63
C MET A 124 -2.55 0.65 -10.68
N MET A 125 -3.57 1.27 -10.07
CA MET A 125 -3.45 2.45 -9.22
C MET A 125 -2.44 2.27 -8.08
N GLU A 126 -2.43 1.13 -7.41
CA GLU A 126 -1.50 0.87 -6.32
C GLU A 126 -0.05 0.86 -6.78
N PHE A 127 0.25 0.28 -7.96
CA PHE A 127 1.60 0.28 -8.51
C PHE A 127 2.01 1.65 -9.04
N LEU A 128 1.08 2.40 -9.63
CA LEU A 128 1.31 3.78 -10.06
C LEU A 128 1.59 4.72 -8.89
N ARG A 129 1.02 4.45 -7.70
CA ARG A 129 1.18 5.29 -6.51
C ARG A 129 2.33 4.87 -5.61
N PHE A 130 2.55 3.56 -5.44
CA PHE A 130 3.45 3.02 -4.42
C PHE A 130 4.60 2.20 -4.99
N GLY A 131 4.53 1.79 -6.25
CA GLY A 131 5.49 0.86 -6.86
C GLY A 131 6.92 1.39 -7.00
N PHE A 132 7.13 2.69 -6.85
CA PHE A 132 8.45 3.34 -6.94
C PHE A 132 8.85 4.09 -5.67
N LEU A 133 7.97 4.22 -4.67
CA LEU A 133 8.29 4.92 -3.42
C LEU A 133 9.28 4.12 -2.57
N MET A 134 10.04 4.80 -1.74
CA MET A 134 10.94 4.16 -0.77
C MET A 134 10.12 3.43 0.30
N ARG A 135 9.64 2.23 -0.05
CA ARG A 135 8.78 1.37 0.79
C ARG A 135 9.13 -0.09 0.64
N VAL A 136 8.87 -0.84 1.68
CA VAL A 136 9.17 -2.28 1.76
C VAL A 136 8.35 -3.15 0.78
N ASP A 137 7.15 -2.67 0.41
CA ASP A 137 6.13 -3.44 -0.30
C ASP A 137 6.56 -3.96 -1.67
N PRO A 138 7.16 -3.14 -2.57
CA PRO A 138 7.55 -3.61 -3.90
C PRO A 138 8.62 -4.71 -3.84
N LEU A 139 9.61 -4.57 -2.95
CA LEU A 139 10.67 -5.57 -2.81
C LEU A 139 10.11 -6.89 -2.28
N ALA A 140 9.27 -6.84 -1.24
CA ALA A 140 8.64 -8.03 -0.69
C ALA A 140 7.80 -8.77 -1.74
N LEU A 141 7.03 -8.03 -2.55
CA LEU A 141 6.23 -8.59 -3.64
C LEU A 141 7.12 -9.26 -4.70
N SER A 142 8.19 -8.60 -5.15
CA SER A 142 9.08 -9.16 -6.19
C SER A 142 9.74 -10.45 -5.73
N LEU A 143 10.19 -10.49 -4.48
CA LEU A 143 10.76 -11.69 -3.87
C LEU A 143 9.73 -12.81 -3.77
N ALA A 144 8.48 -12.49 -3.36
CA ALA A 144 7.40 -13.46 -3.34
C ALA A 144 7.07 -13.99 -4.74
N MET A 145 7.05 -13.14 -5.76
CA MET A 145 6.82 -13.55 -7.16
C MET A 145 7.94 -14.44 -7.70
N ILE A 146 9.20 -14.19 -7.34
CA ILE A 146 10.33 -15.09 -7.63
C ILE A 146 10.08 -16.43 -6.97
N GLY A 147 9.67 -16.46 -5.69
CA GLY A 147 9.34 -17.68 -4.97
C GLY A 147 8.23 -18.49 -5.66
N VAL A 148 7.14 -17.81 -6.07
CA VAL A 148 6.05 -18.45 -6.85
C VAL A 148 6.57 -19.04 -8.14
N TRP A 149 7.38 -18.30 -8.91
CA TRP A 149 7.94 -18.80 -10.17
C TRP A 149 8.85 -20.01 -9.97
N CYS A 150 9.72 -19.97 -8.96
CA CYS A 150 10.61 -21.09 -8.62
C CYS A 150 9.84 -22.36 -8.25
N ASN A 151 8.76 -22.22 -7.50
CA ASN A 151 7.92 -23.36 -7.09
C ASN A 151 7.18 -24.05 -8.25
N LEU A 152 7.10 -23.41 -9.42
CA LEU A 152 6.59 -24.05 -10.64
C LEU A 152 7.60 -25.02 -11.27
N HIS A 153 8.83 -25.09 -10.78
CA HIS A 153 9.87 -26.00 -11.27
C HIS A 153 10.03 -27.19 -10.31
N GLN A 154 10.43 -28.35 -10.87
CA GLN A 154 10.65 -29.55 -10.05
C GLN A 154 12.09 -29.66 -9.53
N LYS A 155 13.04 -28.91 -10.11
CA LYS A 155 14.45 -28.96 -9.74
C LYS A 155 14.64 -28.41 -8.31
N THR A 156 15.23 -29.23 -7.42
CA THR A 156 15.43 -28.90 -6.00
C THR A 156 16.21 -27.60 -5.79
N SER A 157 17.29 -27.37 -6.56
CA SER A 157 18.07 -26.12 -6.43
C SER A 157 17.27 -24.87 -6.75
N VAL A 158 16.35 -24.93 -7.72
CA VAL A 158 15.45 -23.82 -8.06
C VAL A 158 14.46 -23.57 -6.91
N ARG A 159 13.94 -24.62 -6.30
CA ARG A 159 13.01 -24.52 -5.15
C ARG A 159 13.70 -24.01 -3.89
N ILE A 160 14.97 -24.37 -3.64
CA ILE A 160 15.76 -23.80 -2.55
C ILE A 160 15.88 -22.29 -2.74
N PHE A 161 16.21 -21.84 -3.97
CA PHE A 161 16.26 -20.42 -4.27
C PHE A 161 14.88 -19.74 -4.09
N GLY A 162 13.80 -20.42 -4.48
CA GLY A 162 12.43 -19.95 -4.24
C GLY A 162 12.08 -19.82 -2.75
N ALA A 163 12.48 -20.81 -1.94
CA ALA A 163 12.30 -20.75 -0.49
C ALA A 163 13.11 -19.60 0.15
N ALA A 164 14.34 -19.38 -0.31
CA ALA A 164 15.13 -18.22 0.10
C ALA A 164 14.48 -16.89 -0.30
N ALA A 165 13.93 -16.80 -1.51
CA ALA A 165 13.19 -15.62 -1.95
C ALA A 165 11.96 -15.36 -1.07
N PHE A 166 11.18 -16.37 -0.71
CA PHE A 166 10.07 -16.22 0.23
C PHE A 166 10.52 -15.84 1.64
N PHE A 167 11.64 -16.39 2.13
CA PHE A 167 12.24 -15.99 3.38
C PHE A 167 12.53 -14.49 3.40
N PHE A 168 13.24 -13.98 2.42
CA PHE A 168 13.53 -12.55 2.32
C PHE A 168 12.28 -11.71 2.07
N ALA A 169 11.25 -12.22 1.38
CA ALA A 169 9.98 -11.52 1.24
C ALA A 169 9.31 -11.26 2.59
N VAL A 170 9.23 -12.28 3.45
CA VAL A 170 8.65 -12.18 4.80
C VAL A 170 9.52 -11.27 5.70
N TYR A 171 10.85 -11.37 5.60
CA TYR A 171 11.79 -10.49 6.33
C TYR A 171 12.00 -9.11 5.69
N THR A 172 11.29 -8.83 4.61
CA THR A 172 11.07 -7.49 4.08
C THR A 172 9.76 -6.91 4.59
N ARG A 173 8.67 -7.72 4.49
CA ARG A 173 7.33 -7.33 4.95
C ARG A 173 6.55 -8.56 5.43
N GLN A 174 6.26 -8.61 6.72
CA GLN A 174 5.66 -9.77 7.39
C GLN A 174 4.27 -10.15 6.84
N THR A 175 3.53 -9.20 6.29
CA THR A 175 2.18 -9.41 5.75
C THR A 175 2.15 -9.98 4.33
N THR A 176 3.32 -10.19 3.69
CA THR A 176 3.41 -10.75 2.33
C THR A 176 3.34 -12.29 2.40
N VAL A 177 2.14 -12.81 2.65
CA VAL A 177 1.92 -14.25 2.87
C VAL A 177 0.93 -14.90 1.92
N ALA A 178 0.07 -14.13 1.24
CA ALA A 178 -0.99 -14.69 0.41
C ALA A 178 -0.43 -15.44 -0.81
N LEU A 179 0.55 -14.85 -1.51
CA LEU A 179 1.24 -15.49 -2.64
C LEU A 179 2.01 -16.75 -2.20
N LEU A 180 2.68 -16.69 -1.06
CA LEU A 180 3.39 -17.82 -0.46
C LEU A 180 2.44 -18.98 -0.18
N LEU A 181 1.33 -18.75 0.52
CA LEU A 181 0.35 -19.77 0.85
C LEU A 181 -0.27 -20.39 -0.41
N VAL A 182 -0.70 -19.57 -1.37
CA VAL A 182 -1.25 -20.05 -2.64
C VAL A 182 -0.24 -20.94 -3.37
N SER A 183 1.03 -20.53 -3.41
CA SER A 183 2.09 -21.29 -4.07
C SER A 183 2.30 -22.67 -3.44
N TYR A 184 2.37 -22.75 -2.10
CA TYR A 184 2.54 -24.03 -1.41
C TYR A 184 1.29 -24.91 -1.43
N ILE A 185 0.09 -24.33 -1.41
CA ILE A 185 -1.16 -25.08 -1.62
C ILE A 185 -1.18 -25.68 -3.03
N GLN A 186 -0.72 -24.94 -4.04
CA GLN A 186 -0.60 -25.46 -5.40
C GLN A 186 0.40 -26.61 -5.48
N MET A 187 1.58 -26.50 -4.87
CA MET A 187 2.57 -27.59 -4.79
C MET A 187 2.01 -28.81 -4.06
N TRP A 188 1.36 -28.61 -2.91
CA TRP A 188 0.76 -29.71 -2.15
C TRP A 188 -0.29 -30.49 -2.96
N ARG A 189 -1.09 -29.80 -3.75
CA ARG A 189 -2.06 -30.44 -4.64
C ARG A 189 -1.42 -31.25 -5.78
N GLN A 190 -0.25 -30.83 -6.25
CA GLN A 190 0.47 -31.52 -7.31
C GLN A 190 1.29 -32.71 -6.81
N GLU A 191 1.90 -32.59 -5.66
CA GLU A 191 2.91 -33.54 -5.13
C GLU A 191 2.48 -34.22 -3.83
N GLY A 192 1.32 -33.88 -3.30
CA GLY A 192 0.83 -34.44 -2.03
C GLY A 192 1.70 -34.03 -0.83
N ARG A 193 1.79 -34.92 0.15
CA ARG A 193 2.48 -34.65 1.42
C ARG A 193 3.97 -34.34 1.27
N VAL A 194 4.62 -34.77 0.19
CA VAL A 194 6.05 -34.51 -0.04
C VAL A 194 6.33 -33.00 -0.21
N ALA A 195 5.36 -32.25 -0.71
CA ALA A 195 5.49 -30.80 -0.86
C ALA A 195 5.59 -30.07 0.49
N LEU A 196 5.04 -30.64 1.59
CA LEU A 196 5.02 -30.01 2.91
C LEU A 196 6.43 -29.76 3.49
N ARG A 197 7.43 -30.48 3.05
CA ARG A 197 8.83 -30.24 3.45
C ARG A 197 9.26 -28.80 3.21
N TRP A 198 8.80 -28.17 2.12
CA TRP A 198 9.21 -26.80 1.76
C TRP A 198 8.66 -25.72 2.71
N PRO A 199 7.33 -25.63 2.92
CA PRO A 199 6.81 -24.66 3.88
C PRO A 199 7.26 -24.94 5.31
N LEU A 200 7.43 -26.21 5.71
CA LEU A 200 7.93 -26.57 7.04
C LEU A 200 9.40 -26.16 7.23
N SER A 201 10.27 -26.40 6.22
CA SER A 201 11.66 -25.95 6.25
C SER A 201 11.75 -24.42 6.29
N LEU A 202 10.94 -23.73 5.49
CA LEU A 202 10.88 -22.26 5.49
C LEU A 202 10.43 -21.73 6.86
N LEU A 203 9.40 -22.34 7.44
CA LEU A 203 8.92 -21.99 8.78
C LEU A 203 10.00 -22.20 9.84
N ALA A 204 10.69 -23.36 9.82
CA ALA A 204 11.74 -23.64 10.77
C ALA A 204 12.91 -22.64 10.67
N VAL A 205 13.41 -22.37 9.46
CA VAL A 205 14.48 -21.37 9.24
C VAL A 205 13.99 -19.97 9.62
N GLY A 206 12.74 -19.63 9.28
CA GLY A 206 12.13 -18.37 9.67
C GLY A 206 12.07 -18.21 11.19
N LEU A 207 11.58 -19.21 11.93
CA LEU A 207 11.50 -19.16 13.39
C LEU A 207 12.89 -19.11 14.06
N LEU A 208 13.88 -19.80 13.52
CA LEU A 208 15.26 -19.72 14.03
C LEU A 208 15.83 -18.31 13.83
N PHE A 209 15.63 -17.72 12.67
CA PHE A 209 16.10 -16.35 12.42
C PHE A 209 15.31 -15.32 13.23
N TYR A 210 14.01 -15.51 13.40
CA TYR A 210 13.20 -14.71 14.31
C TYR A 210 13.75 -14.74 15.74
N GLY A 211 14.00 -15.95 16.28
CA GLY A 211 14.61 -16.11 17.60
C GLY A 211 15.98 -15.45 17.72
N PHE A 212 16.80 -15.56 16.67
CA PHE A 212 18.08 -14.85 16.61
C PHE A 212 17.89 -13.33 16.70
N LEU A 213 16.97 -12.74 15.90
CA LEU A 213 16.69 -11.30 15.96
C LEU A 213 16.17 -10.86 17.34
N VAL A 214 15.29 -11.66 17.96
CA VAL A 214 14.79 -11.37 19.31
C VAL A 214 15.94 -11.38 20.33
N LEU A 215 16.86 -12.34 20.23
CA LEU A 215 18.00 -12.45 21.16
C LEU A 215 18.99 -11.30 20.98
N VAL A 216 19.37 -10.94 19.74
CA VAL A 216 20.37 -9.88 19.49
C VAL A 216 19.83 -8.47 19.72
N THR A 217 18.52 -8.31 19.87
CA THR A 217 17.86 -7.02 20.13
C THR A 217 17.20 -6.97 21.51
N ASP A 218 17.54 -7.89 22.43
CA ASP A 218 16.96 -7.98 23.78
C ASP A 218 15.41 -7.89 23.77
N GLY A 219 14.78 -8.55 22.77
CA GLY A 219 13.33 -8.56 22.60
C GLY A 219 12.75 -7.37 21.81
N ALA A 220 13.51 -6.32 21.54
CA ALA A 220 13.00 -5.13 20.87
C ALA A 220 12.41 -5.45 19.49
N PHE A 221 13.06 -6.31 18.69
CA PHE A 221 12.52 -6.76 17.40
C PHE A 221 11.10 -7.33 17.52
N HIS A 222 10.82 -8.14 18.56
CA HIS A 222 9.47 -8.70 18.78
C HIS A 222 8.43 -7.60 18.99
N HIS A 223 8.74 -6.63 19.85
CA HIS A 223 7.82 -5.53 20.15
C HIS A 223 7.59 -4.64 18.90
N HIS A 224 8.65 -4.26 18.21
CA HIS A 224 8.59 -3.39 17.04
C HIS A 224 7.94 -4.06 15.81
N ALA A 225 8.38 -5.25 15.44
CA ALA A 225 8.00 -5.87 14.18
C ALA A 225 6.78 -6.80 14.28
N VAL A 226 6.43 -7.30 15.49
CA VAL A 226 5.32 -8.22 15.69
C VAL A 226 4.19 -7.57 16.48
N MET A 227 4.46 -7.18 17.73
CA MET A 227 3.41 -6.65 18.61
C MET A 227 2.77 -5.40 18.05
N SER A 228 3.56 -4.48 17.51
CA SER A 228 3.05 -3.25 16.88
C SER A 228 2.16 -3.51 15.66
N ASN A 229 2.30 -4.65 15.02
CA ASN A 229 1.47 -5.02 13.87
C ASN A 229 0.12 -5.63 14.27
N LEU A 230 -0.08 -5.99 15.53
CA LEU A 230 -1.34 -6.53 16.06
C LEU A 230 -2.31 -5.44 16.52
N PHE A 231 -1.90 -4.17 16.48
CA PHE A 231 -2.67 -3.06 17.03
C PHE A 231 -3.73 -2.52 16.08
N HIS A 232 -4.79 -1.99 16.67
CA HIS A 232 -5.89 -1.23 16.09
C HIS A 232 -6.29 -1.62 14.67
N PHE A 233 -7.22 -2.57 14.61
CA PHE A 233 -7.84 -3.01 13.38
C PHE A 233 -9.31 -2.58 13.35
N GLU A 234 -9.66 -1.69 12.42
CA GLU A 234 -11.02 -1.24 12.22
C GLU A 234 -11.68 -2.01 11.07
N TRP A 235 -12.42 -3.05 11.39
CA TRP A 235 -13.08 -3.93 10.41
C TRP A 235 -13.98 -3.16 9.44
N ALA A 236 -14.82 -2.24 9.95
CA ALA A 236 -15.75 -1.49 9.13
C ALA A 236 -15.04 -0.55 8.17
N GLU A 237 -14.05 0.21 8.66
CA GLU A 237 -13.24 1.11 7.84
C GLU A 237 -12.34 0.34 6.86
N GLY A 238 -11.79 -0.79 7.29
CA GLY A 238 -11.02 -1.68 6.42
C GLY A 238 -11.83 -2.23 5.27
N LEU A 239 -13.01 -2.73 5.53
CA LEU A 239 -13.93 -3.18 4.50
C LEU A 239 -14.33 -2.03 3.57
N LYS A 240 -14.64 -0.87 4.11
CA LYS A 240 -14.98 0.33 3.34
C LYS A 240 -13.81 0.75 2.44
N LYS A 241 -12.59 0.83 2.96
CA LYS A 241 -11.38 1.16 2.18
C LYS A 241 -11.07 0.11 1.11
N ALA A 242 -11.09 -1.18 1.47
CA ALA A 242 -10.85 -2.27 0.54
C ALA A 242 -11.81 -2.20 -0.65
N PHE A 243 -13.09 -1.97 -0.38
CA PHE A 243 -14.13 -2.01 -1.39
C PHE A 243 -14.27 -0.70 -2.16
N SER A 244 -14.27 0.45 -1.52
CA SER A 244 -14.40 1.74 -2.20
C SER A 244 -13.17 2.10 -3.04
N SER A 245 -11.97 1.79 -2.56
CA SER A 245 -10.73 2.12 -3.26
C SER A 245 -10.38 1.11 -4.36
N PHE A 246 -10.88 -0.13 -4.26
CA PHE A 246 -10.51 -1.20 -5.17
C PHE A 246 -11.41 -1.31 -6.40
N MET A 247 -12.72 -1.17 -6.23
CA MET A 247 -13.69 -1.49 -7.29
C MET A 247 -13.71 -0.54 -8.51
N PRO A 248 -13.77 0.78 -8.37
CA PRO A 248 -13.99 1.65 -9.52
C PRO A 248 -12.93 1.48 -10.61
N TRP A 249 -11.68 1.31 -10.18
CA TRP A 249 -10.51 1.27 -11.06
C TRP A 249 -10.21 -0.11 -11.64
N ARG A 250 -10.88 -1.16 -11.14
CA ARG A 250 -10.60 -2.57 -11.48
C ARG A 250 -11.82 -3.35 -11.91
N ALA A 251 -12.91 -2.66 -12.26
CA ALA A 251 -14.09 -3.32 -12.78
C ALA A 251 -13.77 -4.30 -13.94
N PRO A 252 -12.92 -3.96 -14.93
CA PRO A 252 -12.56 -4.91 -15.97
C PRO A 252 -11.87 -6.17 -15.44
N LEU A 253 -10.97 -6.02 -14.45
CA LEU A 253 -10.28 -7.15 -13.83
C LEU A 253 -11.25 -8.04 -13.07
N PHE A 254 -12.20 -7.47 -12.31
CA PHE A 254 -13.24 -8.24 -11.61
C PHE A 254 -14.13 -9.02 -12.56
N ILE A 255 -14.61 -8.41 -13.63
CA ILE A 255 -15.40 -9.10 -14.66
C ILE A 255 -14.57 -10.25 -15.25
N GLY A 256 -13.29 -10.01 -15.53
CA GLY A 256 -12.36 -11.03 -16.02
C GLY A 256 -12.23 -12.23 -15.05
N VAL A 257 -12.10 -11.96 -13.75
CA VAL A 257 -12.07 -12.99 -12.70
C VAL A 257 -13.37 -13.82 -12.69
N PHE A 258 -14.53 -13.19 -12.74
CA PHE A 258 -15.80 -13.91 -12.82
C PHE A 258 -15.88 -14.81 -14.04
N LEU A 259 -15.51 -14.30 -15.21
CA LEU A 259 -15.48 -15.07 -16.44
C LEU A 259 -14.50 -16.25 -16.36
N ALA A 260 -13.36 -16.07 -15.67
CA ALA A 260 -12.37 -17.10 -15.44
C ALA A 260 -12.88 -18.26 -14.57
N LEU A 261 -13.69 -17.92 -13.55
CA LEU A 261 -14.24 -18.89 -12.60
C LEU A 261 -15.49 -19.64 -13.13
N ILE A 262 -16.15 -19.15 -14.17
CA ILE A 262 -17.29 -19.86 -14.78
C ILE A 262 -16.78 -21.15 -15.43
N PRO A 263 -17.22 -22.34 -14.99
CA PRO A 263 -16.80 -23.58 -15.60
C PRO A 263 -17.18 -23.63 -17.08
N GLY A 264 -16.29 -24.10 -17.96
CA GLY A 264 -16.59 -24.34 -19.37
C GLY A 264 -17.61 -25.48 -19.57
N PRO A 265 -18.27 -25.60 -20.73
CA PRO A 265 -19.06 -26.77 -21.05
C PRO A 265 -18.12 -28.01 -21.09
N GLU A 266 -18.46 -29.03 -20.31
CA GLU A 266 -17.79 -30.32 -20.46
C GLU A 266 -18.35 -30.99 -21.72
N PRO A 267 -17.49 -31.54 -22.62
CA PRO A 267 -17.94 -32.30 -23.75
C PRO A 267 -18.79 -33.50 -23.27
N GLY A 268 -20.07 -33.54 -23.64
CA GLY A 268 -20.98 -34.63 -23.29
C GLY A 268 -21.72 -34.51 -21.95
N ALA A 269 -21.45 -33.54 -21.10
CA ALA A 269 -22.18 -33.39 -19.85
C ALA A 269 -23.44 -32.53 -20.04
N ILE A 270 -24.62 -33.12 -19.84
CA ILE A 270 -25.88 -32.42 -19.72
C ILE A 270 -25.87 -31.69 -18.35
N ARG A 271 -25.58 -30.39 -18.35
CA ARG A 271 -25.63 -29.62 -17.11
C ARG A 271 -27.04 -29.47 -16.62
N PRO A 272 -27.30 -29.69 -15.32
CA PRO A 272 -28.59 -29.34 -14.75
C PRO A 272 -28.82 -27.83 -14.97
N ARG A 273 -30.01 -27.50 -15.47
CA ARG A 273 -30.48 -26.13 -15.82
C ARG A 273 -30.17 -25.12 -14.68
N ARG A 274 -30.28 -25.59 -13.42
CA ARG A 274 -30.00 -24.83 -12.19
C ARG A 274 -28.52 -24.30 -12.07
N ALA A 275 -27.54 -25.06 -12.53
CA ALA A 275 -26.14 -24.63 -12.46
C ALA A 275 -25.80 -23.55 -13.51
N ARG A 276 -26.47 -23.54 -14.66
CA ARG A 276 -26.36 -22.44 -15.65
C ARG A 276 -27.01 -21.17 -15.12
N THR A 277 -28.23 -21.29 -14.55
CA THR A 277 -28.98 -20.15 -14.00
C THR A 277 -28.22 -19.49 -12.84
N ALA A 278 -27.61 -20.28 -11.93
CA ALA A 278 -26.78 -19.73 -10.85
C ALA A 278 -25.55 -18.98 -11.38
N GLY A 279 -24.86 -19.51 -12.39
CA GLY A 279 -23.73 -18.83 -13.03
C GLY A 279 -24.11 -17.51 -13.71
N PHE A 280 -25.27 -17.47 -14.38
CA PHE A 280 -25.79 -16.25 -15.01
C PHE A 280 -26.27 -15.24 -13.98
N LEU A 281 -26.88 -15.66 -12.87
CA LEU A 281 -27.29 -14.76 -11.77
C LEU A 281 -26.06 -14.11 -11.11
N VAL A 282 -25.03 -14.90 -10.80
CA VAL A 282 -23.78 -14.39 -10.22
C VAL A 282 -23.09 -13.43 -11.18
N MET A 283 -23.05 -13.75 -12.47
CA MET A 283 -22.48 -12.88 -13.50
C MET A 283 -23.31 -11.60 -13.66
N GLY A 284 -24.63 -11.70 -13.64
CA GLY A 284 -25.53 -10.53 -13.69
C GLY A 284 -25.35 -9.59 -12.50
N LEU A 285 -25.23 -10.15 -11.29
CA LEU A 285 -24.96 -9.37 -10.07
C LEU A 285 -23.58 -8.71 -10.13
N ALA A 286 -22.54 -9.44 -10.55
CA ALA A 286 -21.20 -8.89 -10.70
C ALA A 286 -21.14 -7.79 -11.76
N LEU A 287 -21.76 -8.01 -12.91
CA LEU A 287 -21.87 -7.02 -13.98
C LEU A 287 -22.66 -5.80 -13.50
N GLY A 288 -23.76 -6.00 -12.77
CA GLY A 288 -24.55 -4.94 -12.16
C GLY A 288 -23.72 -4.11 -11.18
N CYS A 289 -22.93 -4.75 -10.30
CA CYS A 289 -22.02 -4.04 -9.40
C CYS A 289 -20.93 -3.26 -10.17
N CYS A 290 -20.38 -3.82 -11.25
CA CYS A 290 -19.38 -3.13 -12.07
C CYS A 290 -19.99 -1.96 -12.85
N VAL A 291 -21.17 -2.12 -13.44
CA VAL A 291 -21.92 -1.05 -14.12
C VAL A 291 -22.29 0.06 -13.12
N GLN A 292 -22.74 -0.30 -11.93
CA GLN A 292 -23.02 0.65 -10.86
C GLN A 292 -21.76 1.42 -10.48
N ALA A 293 -20.61 0.75 -10.32
CA ALA A 293 -19.33 1.40 -10.02
C ALA A 293 -18.90 2.37 -11.14
N LEU A 294 -19.11 2.01 -12.42
CA LEU A 294 -18.83 2.87 -13.58
C LEU A 294 -19.77 4.07 -13.64
N ILE A 295 -21.07 3.89 -13.38
CA ILE A 295 -22.04 4.98 -13.31
C ILE A 295 -21.66 5.97 -12.21
N GLN A 296 -21.26 5.47 -11.06
CA GLN A 296 -20.84 6.29 -9.92
C GLN A 296 -19.55 7.08 -10.19
N PHE A 297 -18.69 6.56 -11.05
CA PHE A 297 -17.53 7.28 -11.54
C PHE A 297 -17.91 8.44 -12.48
N ALA A 298 -18.92 8.22 -13.32
CA ALA A 298 -19.39 9.20 -14.31
C ALA A 298 -20.34 10.26 -13.73
N VAL A 299 -21.02 9.96 -12.60
CA VAL A 299 -22.04 10.84 -11.99
C VAL A 299 -21.71 11.05 -10.51
N PRO A 300 -21.39 12.29 -10.08
CA PRO A 300 -21.19 12.60 -8.68
C PRO A 300 -22.51 12.41 -7.91
N ILE A 301 -22.60 11.34 -7.13
CA ILE A 301 -23.78 11.02 -6.32
C ILE A 301 -23.62 11.57 -4.91
N SER A 302 -24.69 12.12 -4.37
CA SER A 302 -24.71 12.86 -3.11
C SER A 302 -24.56 12.04 -1.83
N ASP A 303 -24.69 10.71 -1.86
CA ASP A 303 -24.60 9.86 -0.66
C ASP A 303 -23.57 8.71 -0.80
N PRO A 304 -22.39 8.83 -0.15
CA PRO A 304 -21.37 7.79 -0.15
C PRO A 304 -21.80 6.49 0.57
N ALA A 305 -22.77 6.55 1.48
CA ALA A 305 -23.18 5.39 2.27
C ALA A 305 -23.96 4.35 1.44
N VAL A 306 -24.75 4.80 0.47
CA VAL A 306 -25.48 3.91 -0.45
C VAL A 306 -24.52 3.19 -1.39
N HIS A 307 -23.44 3.85 -1.80
CA HIS A 307 -22.40 3.31 -2.66
C HIS A 307 -21.73 2.07 -2.09
N ASN A 308 -21.31 2.16 -0.83
CA ASN A 308 -20.50 1.12 -0.20
C ASN A 308 -21.23 -0.21 -0.03
N LYS A 309 -22.57 -0.19 0.12
CA LYS A 309 -23.36 -1.41 0.32
C LYS A 309 -23.34 -2.33 -0.90
N TRP A 310 -23.57 -1.80 -2.10
CA TRP A 310 -23.59 -2.60 -3.34
C TRP A 310 -22.22 -3.18 -3.70
N ILE A 311 -21.17 -2.42 -3.45
CA ILE A 311 -19.78 -2.87 -3.65
C ILE A 311 -19.47 -4.03 -2.69
N CYS A 312 -19.85 -3.92 -1.42
CA CYS A 312 -19.71 -4.99 -0.45
C CYS A 312 -20.44 -6.27 -0.89
N TYR A 313 -21.67 -6.16 -1.39
CA TYR A 313 -22.42 -7.32 -1.88
C TYR A 313 -21.71 -8.02 -3.05
N GLY A 314 -21.13 -7.28 -4.00
CA GLY A 314 -20.37 -7.86 -5.10
C GLY A 314 -19.18 -8.71 -4.63
N HIS A 315 -18.46 -8.25 -3.60
CA HIS A 315 -17.34 -9.01 -3.03
C HIS A 315 -17.80 -10.23 -2.24
N VAL A 316 -18.86 -10.10 -1.45
CA VAL A 316 -19.45 -11.25 -0.74
C VAL A 316 -19.89 -12.33 -1.73
N VAL A 317 -20.54 -11.93 -2.82
CA VAL A 317 -20.96 -12.85 -3.90
C VAL A 317 -19.73 -13.49 -4.56
N LEU A 318 -18.66 -12.72 -4.84
CA LEU A 318 -17.42 -13.27 -5.41
C LEU A 318 -16.77 -14.25 -4.44
N PHE A 319 -16.69 -13.91 -3.15
CA PHE A 319 -16.13 -14.78 -2.13
C PHE A 319 -16.92 -16.08 -1.98
N ALA A 320 -18.24 -15.98 -1.89
CA ALA A 320 -19.13 -17.14 -1.80
C ALA A 320 -19.00 -18.04 -3.04
N TYR A 321 -18.92 -17.43 -4.25
CA TYR A 321 -18.74 -18.16 -5.48
C TYR A 321 -17.36 -18.82 -5.58
N ALA A 322 -16.30 -18.13 -5.20
CA ALA A 322 -14.94 -18.69 -5.15
C ALA A 322 -14.86 -19.87 -4.16
N THR A 323 -15.44 -19.72 -2.97
CA THR A 323 -15.52 -20.79 -1.97
C THR A 323 -16.31 -21.98 -2.49
N TRP A 324 -17.47 -21.73 -3.14
CA TRP A 324 -18.26 -22.79 -3.77
C TRP A 324 -17.49 -23.52 -4.86
N THR A 325 -16.69 -22.85 -5.70
CA THR A 325 -15.83 -23.49 -6.71
C THR A 325 -14.74 -24.37 -6.10
N ILE A 326 -14.24 -24.01 -4.92
CA ILE A 326 -13.26 -24.82 -4.17
C ILE A 326 -13.93 -26.08 -3.62
N LEU A 327 -15.13 -25.96 -3.06
CA LEU A 327 -15.85 -27.05 -2.40
C LEU A 327 -16.48 -28.05 -3.39
N ARG A 328 -16.97 -27.56 -4.54
CA ARG A 328 -17.51 -28.46 -5.58
C ARG A 328 -16.39 -29.18 -6.32
N GLY A 329 -16.07 -30.37 -5.84
CA GLY A 329 -15.20 -31.30 -6.57
C GLY A 329 -15.74 -31.65 -7.96
N THR A 330 -15.07 -31.20 -9.02
CA THR A 330 -15.30 -31.64 -10.39
C THR A 330 -14.15 -32.55 -10.84
N SER A 331 -14.38 -33.44 -11.82
CA SER A 331 -13.45 -34.46 -12.28
C SER A 331 -12.00 -33.97 -12.55
N ALA A 332 -11.06 -34.89 -12.35
CA ALA A 332 -9.66 -34.64 -11.97
C ALA A 332 -8.79 -33.75 -12.89
N THR A 333 -9.05 -33.53 -14.14
CA THR A 333 -8.05 -32.88 -15.03
C THR A 333 -8.33 -31.41 -15.39
N ARG A 334 -9.58 -30.99 -15.53
CA ARG A 334 -9.98 -29.58 -15.75
C ARG A 334 -10.40 -28.84 -14.47
N GLY A 335 -10.88 -29.59 -13.47
CA GLY A 335 -11.32 -29.06 -12.19
C GLY A 335 -10.20 -28.46 -11.34
N ASP A 336 -8.97 -28.95 -11.48
CA ASP A 336 -7.85 -28.53 -10.63
C ASP A 336 -7.40 -27.09 -10.89
N GLY A 337 -7.43 -26.62 -12.14
CA GLY A 337 -7.16 -25.23 -12.46
C GLY A 337 -8.18 -24.26 -11.85
N ILE A 338 -9.48 -24.60 -11.92
CA ILE A 338 -10.55 -23.77 -11.34
C ILE A 338 -10.47 -23.74 -9.81
N ARG A 339 -10.12 -24.86 -9.18
CA ARG A 339 -9.95 -24.93 -7.71
C ARG A 339 -8.82 -24.05 -7.22
N ILE A 340 -7.66 -24.06 -7.89
CA ILE A 340 -6.54 -23.20 -7.50
C ILE A 340 -6.88 -21.73 -7.72
N ASP A 341 -7.64 -21.38 -8.76
CA ASP A 341 -8.11 -20.02 -8.96
C ASP A 341 -9.10 -19.59 -7.88
N GLY A 342 -9.96 -20.48 -7.43
CA GLY A 342 -10.81 -20.25 -6.25
C GLY A 342 -9.97 -19.93 -5.02
N VAL A 343 -8.92 -20.70 -4.74
CA VAL A 343 -7.98 -20.43 -3.64
C VAL A 343 -7.31 -19.07 -3.81
N ARG A 344 -6.85 -18.72 -5.03
CA ARG A 344 -6.26 -17.41 -5.32
C ARG A 344 -7.21 -16.26 -4.98
N ILE A 345 -8.49 -16.39 -5.33
CA ILE A 345 -9.48 -15.35 -5.05
C ILE A 345 -9.80 -15.25 -3.55
N VAL A 346 -9.96 -16.38 -2.86
CA VAL A 346 -10.14 -16.37 -1.40
C VAL A 346 -8.96 -15.69 -0.72
N MET A 347 -7.73 -16.01 -1.12
CA MET A 347 -6.53 -15.39 -0.56
C MET A 347 -6.39 -13.91 -0.97
N ALA A 348 -6.81 -13.53 -2.19
CA ALA A 348 -6.85 -12.13 -2.61
C ALA A 348 -7.82 -11.32 -1.72
N LEU A 349 -9.03 -11.81 -1.54
CA LEU A 349 -10.04 -11.14 -0.70
C LEU A 349 -9.62 -11.11 0.78
N ALA A 350 -9.00 -12.19 1.29
CA ALA A 350 -8.47 -12.22 2.65
C ALA A 350 -7.33 -11.20 2.85
N SER A 351 -6.42 -11.07 1.86
CA SER A 351 -5.34 -10.08 1.94
C SER A 351 -5.84 -8.63 1.88
N MET A 352 -6.95 -8.38 1.18
CA MET A 352 -7.59 -7.05 1.16
C MET A 352 -8.06 -6.60 2.54
N ILE A 353 -8.45 -7.52 3.41
CA ILE A 353 -8.92 -7.20 4.77
C ILE A 353 -7.82 -6.48 5.56
N LEU A 354 -6.54 -6.77 5.29
CA LEU A 354 -5.41 -6.14 5.96
C LEU A 354 -5.34 -4.61 5.79
N ILE A 355 -6.05 -4.05 4.80
CA ILE A 355 -6.19 -2.59 4.65
C ILE A 355 -7.00 -1.94 5.79
N GLY A 356 -7.71 -2.73 6.59
CA GLY A 356 -8.41 -2.29 7.78
C GLY A 356 -7.52 -1.88 8.94
N ARG A 357 -6.24 -2.15 8.85
CA ARG A 357 -5.28 -1.64 9.81
C ARG A 357 -5.20 -0.11 9.70
N ILE A 358 -5.27 0.58 10.84
CA ILE A 358 -5.10 2.04 10.87
C ILE A 358 -3.75 2.41 10.23
N GLY A 359 -3.74 3.42 9.36
CA GLY A 359 -2.56 3.86 8.60
C GLY A 359 -2.22 3.04 7.36
N SER A 360 -3.00 2.00 7.03
CA SER A 360 -2.83 1.28 5.77
C SER A 360 -3.38 2.08 4.58
N ASP A 361 -2.77 1.87 3.41
CA ASP A 361 -3.17 2.49 2.14
C ASP A 361 -3.19 1.42 1.03
N LEU A 362 -3.38 1.82 -0.23
CA LEU A 362 -3.53 0.94 -1.39
C LEU A 362 -2.38 -0.07 -1.61
N ASN A 363 -1.19 0.15 -1.04
CA ASN A 363 -0.08 -0.81 -1.07
C ASN A 363 -0.42 -2.18 -0.47
N TYR A 364 -1.41 -2.24 0.43
CA TYR A 364 -1.94 -3.51 0.96
C TYR A 364 -2.71 -4.34 -0.07
N LEU A 365 -3.05 -3.75 -1.23
CA LEU A 365 -3.76 -4.42 -2.31
C LEU A 365 -2.84 -5.05 -3.37
N PHE A 366 -1.52 -4.96 -3.22
CA PHE A 366 -0.55 -5.51 -4.19
C PHE A 366 -0.77 -7.01 -4.43
N GLU A 367 -0.80 -7.82 -3.37
CA GLU A 367 -0.98 -9.27 -3.52
C GLU A 367 -2.35 -9.62 -4.09
N ALA A 368 -3.41 -8.92 -3.65
CA ALA A 368 -4.75 -9.13 -4.18
C ALA A 368 -4.82 -8.90 -5.69
N GLY A 369 -4.24 -7.79 -6.15
CA GLY A 369 -4.17 -7.46 -7.58
C GLY A 369 -3.43 -8.53 -8.39
N ILE A 370 -2.26 -8.98 -7.91
CA ILE A 370 -1.47 -10.04 -8.56
C ILE A 370 -2.26 -11.36 -8.61
N LEU A 371 -2.89 -11.76 -7.51
CA LEU A 371 -3.66 -13.02 -7.48
C LEU A 371 -4.84 -12.99 -8.46
N MET A 372 -5.53 -11.85 -8.61
CA MET A 372 -6.58 -11.68 -9.61
C MET A 372 -6.04 -11.71 -11.05
N LEU A 373 -4.88 -11.08 -11.31
CA LEU A 373 -4.22 -11.13 -12.61
C LEU A 373 -3.76 -12.55 -12.95
N LEU A 374 -3.28 -13.34 -11.98
CA LEU A 374 -2.95 -14.76 -12.17
C LEU A 374 -4.18 -15.60 -12.52
N VAL A 375 -5.35 -15.29 -11.96
CA VAL A 375 -6.61 -15.95 -12.31
C VAL A 375 -7.01 -15.62 -13.75
N CYS A 376 -7.08 -14.34 -14.11
CA CYS A 376 -7.43 -13.90 -15.46
C CYS A 376 -6.44 -14.44 -16.51
N GLY A 377 -5.15 -14.25 -16.26
CA GLY A 377 -4.09 -14.70 -17.18
C GLY A 377 -4.09 -16.21 -17.35
N GLY A 378 -4.18 -16.96 -16.25
CA GLY A 378 -4.24 -18.42 -16.31
C GLY A 378 -5.50 -18.97 -16.99
N ALA A 379 -6.62 -18.23 -16.93
CA ALA A 379 -7.86 -18.63 -17.58
C ALA A 379 -7.80 -18.55 -19.11
N ILE A 380 -7.08 -17.58 -19.67
CA ILE A 380 -6.99 -17.36 -21.13
C ILE A 380 -6.55 -18.66 -21.86
N GLY A 381 -5.64 -19.44 -21.28
CA GLY A 381 -5.20 -20.71 -21.87
C GLY A 381 -6.14 -21.90 -21.64
N ARG A 382 -7.17 -21.76 -20.80
CA ARG A 382 -8.04 -22.88 -20.40
C ARG A 382 -9.48 -22.76 -20.87
N VAL A 383 -9.96 -21.55 -21.10
CA VAL A 383 -11.37 -21.30 -21.48
C VAL A 383 -11.53 -21.33 -23.00
N ALA A 384 -12.78 -21.43 -23.48
CA ALA A 384 -13.08 -21.38 -24.90
C ALA A 384 -12.63 -20.06 -25.55
N PRO A 385 -12.21 -20.06 -26.85
CA PRO A 385 -11.63 -18.90 -27.51
C PRO A 385 -12.44 -17.59 -27.40
N PRO A 386 -13.78 -17.57 -27.53
CA PRO A 386 -14.54 -16.33 -27.36
C PRO A 386 -14.41 -15.73 -25.95
N ARG A 387 -14.40 -16.58 -24.92
CA ARG A 387 -14.24 -16.14 -23.53
C ARG A 387 -12.81 -15.69 -23.25
N ALA A 388 -11.81 -16.39 -23.80
CA ALA A 388 -10.41 -15.99 -23.72
C ALA A 388 -10.19 -14.60 -24.35
N LEU A 389 -10.83 -14.34 -25.49
CA LEU A 389 -10.80 -13.03 -26.13
C LEU A 389 -11.41 -11.96 -25.25
N ILE A 390 -12.58 -12.20 -24.63
CA ILE A 390 -13.24 -11.23 -23.73
C ILE A 390 -12.34 -10.92 -22.53
N ILE A 391 -11.76 -11.94 -21.87
CA ILE A 391 -10.83 -11.71 -20.74
C ILE A 391 -9.62 -10.89 -21.20
N SER A 392 -9.08 -11.17 -22.37
CA SER A 392 -7.94 -10.41 -22.92
C SER A 392 -8.29 -8.96 -23.22
N LEU A 393 -9.49 -8.69 -23.75
CA LEU A 393 -10.00 -7.34 -23.97
C LEU A 393 -10.21 -6.58 -22.66
N LEU A 394 -10.73 -7.25 -21.62
CA LEU A 394 -10.89 -6.65 -20.30
C LEU A 394 -9.53 -6.29 -19.68
N LEU A 395 -8.51 -7.12 -19.83
CA LEU A 395 -7.14 -6.77 -19.41
C LEU A 395 -6.59 -5.58 -20.21
N ALA A 396 -6.83 -5.53 -21.51
CA ALA A 396 -6.43 -4.38 -22.33
C ALA A 396 -7.16 -3.09 -21.91
N ILE A 397 -8.47 -3.17 -21.61
CA ILE A 397 -9.25 -2.04 -21.06
C ILE A 397 -8.69 -1.62 -19.69
N GLN A 398 -8.28 -2.57 -18.83
CA GLN A 398 -7.63 -2.27 -17.56
C GLN A 398 -6.33 -1.47 -17.77
N VAL A 399 -5.52 -1.85 -18.76
CA VAL A 399 -4.28 -1.13 -19.13
C VAL A 399 -4.61 0.29 -19.60
N LEU A 400 -5.55 0.45 -20.52
CA LEU A 400 -5.94 1.75 -21.06
C LEU A 400 -6.57 2.65 -19.99
N GLY A 401 -7.40 2.09 -19.11
CA GLY A 401 -7.94 2.80 -17.96
C GLY A 401 -6.85 3.30 -17.01
N GLY A 402 -5.80 2.48 -16.79
CA GLY A 402 -4.64 2.88 -16.01
C GLY A 402 -3.86 4.04 -16.64
N PHE A 403 -3.73 4.10 -17.97
CA PHE A 403 -3.15 5.26 -18.67
C PHE A 403 -3.94 6.52 -18.41
N TYR A 404 -5.26 6.47 -18.55
CA TYR A 404 -6.13 7.61 -18.27
C TYR A 404 -5.97 8.12 -16.84
N LEU A 405 -5.98 7.20 -15.88
CA LEU A 405 -5.82 7.52 -14.46
C LEU A 405 -4.45 8.12 -14.13
N SER A 406 -3.38 7.62 -14.74
CA SER A 406 -2.05 8.17 -14.51
C SER A 406 -1.93 9.62 -15.01
N GLY A 407 -2.63 9.96 -16.07
CA GLY A 407 -2.74 11.33 -16.57
C GLY A 407 -3.45 12.27 -15.59
N LEU A 408 -4.48 11.77 -14.88
CA LEU A 408 -5.20 12.53 -13.86
C LEU A 408 -4.42 12.66 -12.53
N GLN A 409 -3.40 11.83 -12.32
CA GLN A 409 -2.59 11.80 -11.10
C GLN A 409 -1.17 12.33 -11.34
N LEU A 410 -1.08 13.42 -12.07
CA LEU A 410 0.18 14.16 -12.16
C LEU A 410 0.57 14.63 -10.75
N GLU A 411 1.66 14.08 -10.22
CA GLU A 411 2.20 14.44 -8.91
C GLU A 411 2.83 15.83 -8.91
N PHE A 412 2.81 16.51 -10.05
CA PHE A 412 3.26 17.88 -10.29
C PHE A 412 2.11 18.82 -10.64
N GLN A 413 0.96 18.67 -9.96
CA GLN A 413 -0.07 19.71 -10.05
C GLN A 413 0.42 21.01 -9.39
N PRO A 414 -0.05 22.19 -9.81
CA PRO A 414 0.36 23.49 -9.25
C PRO A 414 0.29 23.53 -7.71
N GLU A 415 -0.71 22.88 -7.14
CA GLU A 415 -0.90 22.72 -5.69
C GLU A 415 0.26 21.99 -5.02
N ARG A 416 0.83 20.97 -5.66
CA ARG A 416 2.00 20.27 -5.15
C ARG A 416 3.29 21.04 -5.29
N LEU A 417 3.42 21.86 -6.31
CA LEU A 417 4.56 22.77 -6.42
C LEU A 417 4.54 23.81 -5.30
N LEU A 418 3.36 24.28 -4.91
CA LEU A 418 3.21 25.14 -3.74
C LEU A 418 3.59 24.41 -2.46
N GLU A 419 3.06 23.21 -2.24
CA GLU A 419 3.42 22.33 -1.12
C GLU A 419 4.95 22.16 -1.01
N MET A 420 5.62 21.90 -2.12
CA MET A 420 7.07 21.73 -2.17
C MET A 420 7.83 23.00 -1.82
N LYS A 421 7.38 24.18 -2.27
CA LYS A 421 7.99 25.46 -1.89
C LYS A 421 7.85 25.74 -0.40
N GLU A 422 6.67 25.47 0.15
CA GLU A 422 6.42 25.65 1.58
C GLU A 422 7.25 24.67 2.43
N ARG A 423 7.45 23.43 1.96
CA ARG A 423 8.37 22.49 2.62
C ARG A 423 9.81 22.98 2.63
N HIS A 424 10.30 23.57 1.54
CA HIS A 424 11.65 24.19 1.53
C HIS A 424 11.76 25.30 2.56
N ARG A 425 10.75 26.16 2.69
CA ARG A 425 10.73 27.22 3.70
C ARG A 425 10.83 26.67 5.13
N ILE A 426 10.14 25.56 5.43
CA ILE A 426 10.27 24.89 6.73
C ILE A 426 11.69 24.40 6.94
N ILE A 427 12.29 23.77 5.94
CA ILE A 427 13.65 23.25 5.99
C ILE A 427 14.64 24.39 6.24
N ASP A 428 14.55 25.48 5.46
CA ASP A 428 15.41 26.67 5.61
C ASP A 428 15.28 27.29 7.02
N HIS A 429 14.06 27.36 7.55
CA HIS A 429 13.84 27.85 8.91
C HIS A 429 14.40 26.88 9.97
N LEU A 430 14.34 25.57 9.72
CA LEU A 430 14.88 24.60 10.69
C LEU A 430 16.40 24.64 10.79
N GLU A 431 17.11 25.03 9.73
CA GLU A 431 18.57 25.08 9.72
C GLU A 431 19.18 26.02 10.76
N VAL A 432 18.44 27.07 11.19
CA VAL A 432 18.90 28.02 12.19
C VAL A 432 18.81 27.50 13.64
N TYR A 433 18.05 26.43 13.87
CA TYR A 433 17.87 25.88 15.22
C TYR A 433 18.89 24.75 15.47
N PRO A 434 19.59 24.75 16.62
CA PRO A 434 20.49 23.66 16.97
C PRO A 434 19.72 22.39 17.35
N ASP A 435 20.37 21.23 17.31
CA ASP A 435 19.79 20.00 17.84
C ASP A 435 19.70 20.01 19.37
N PRO A 436 18.74 19.33 19.98
CA PRO A 436 17.70 18.50 19.35
C PRO A 436 16.47 19.30 18.89
N VAL A 437 15.90 18.89 17.76
CA VAL A 437 14.63 19.38 17.23
C VAL A 437 13.59 18.24 17.26
N LEU A 438 12.39 18.53 17.73
CA LEU A 438 11.27 17.59 17.69
C LEU A 438 10.39 17.87 16.46
N SER A 439 9.78 16.86 15.86
CA SER A 439 8.90 17.06 14.72
C SER A 439 7.73 16.09 14.70
N GLU A 440 6.52 16.60 14.52
CA GLU A 440 5.34 15.82 14.16
C GLU A 440 5.35 15.41 12.66
N GLU A 441 6.32 15.94 11.90
CA GLU A 441 6.49 15.64 10.48
C GLU A 441 7.88 15.01 10.22
N PRO A 442 7.96 13.68 10.11
CA PRO A 442 9.22 12.95 9.92
C PRO A 442 10.07 13.47 8.75
N TRP A 443 9.43 13.90 7.65
CA TRP A 443 10.12 14.38 6.47
C TRP A 443 10.98 15.62 6.74
N ALA A 444 10.57 16.49 7.66
CA ALA A 444 11.30 17.72 7.96
C ALA A 444 12.68 17.41 8.56
N LEU A 445 12.77 16.48 9.50
CA LEU A 445 14.04 16.05 10.09
C LEU A 445 14.83 15.15 9.12
N ALA A 446 14.17 14.24 8.43
CA ALA A 446 14.84 13.37 7.46
C ALA A 446 15.52 14.17 6.34
N GLN A 447 14.90 15.28 5.90
CA GLN A 447 15.43 16.16 4.86
C GLN A 447 16.66 16.95 5.31
N THR A 448 16.66 17.44 6.56
CA THR A 448 17.80 18.16 7.14
C THR A 448 18.91 17.23 7.64
N GLY A 449 18.77 15.93 7.45
CA GLY A 449 19.75 14.94 7.90
C GLY A 449 19.74 14.67 9.40
N ARG A 450 18.77 15.22 10.14
CA ARG A 450 18.64 15.08 11.58
C ARG A 450 18.00 13.73 11.94
N PRO A 451 18.32 13.17 13.13
CA PRO A 451 17.68 11.95 13.60
C PRO A 451 16.20 12.20 13.93
N LEU A 452 15.37 11.22 13.62
CA LEU A 452 13.99 11.23 14.13
C LEU A 452 14.00 10.88 15.62
N MET A 453 13.36 11.74 16.41
CA MET A 453 13.18 11.53 17.86
C MET A 453 11.80 10.98 18.18
N LEU A 454 10.83 11.17 17.28
CA LEU A 454 9.43 10.85 17.49
C LEU A 454 8.80 10.40 16.16
N GLY A 455 8.05 9.30 16.20
CA GLY A 455 7.10 8.92 15.15
C GLY A 455 5.68 9.25 15.61
N PRO A 456 5.11 10.43 15.29
CA PRO A 456 3.88 10.91 15.96
C PRO A 456 2.71 9.95 15.82
N TYR A 457 2.52 9.39 14.62
CA TYR A 457 1.48 8.40 14.37
C TYR A 457 1.66 7.11 15.19
N THR A 458 2.90 6.62 15.28
CA THR A 458 3.22 5.40 16.03
C THR A 458 3.29 5.65 17.53
N ALA A 459 3.74 6.82 17.96
CA ALA A 459 3.74 7.24 19.35
C ALA A 459 2.31 7.32 19.90
N ARG A 460 1.37 7.90 19.13
CA ARG A 460 -0.05 7.89 19.48
C ARG A 460 -0.59 6.47 19.64
N GLN A 461 -0.26 5.55 18.75
CA GLN A 461 -0.68 4.16 18.87
C GLN A 461 -0.13 3.48 20.12
N MET A 462 1.17 3.68 20.42
CA MET A 462 1.78 3.14 21.64
C MET A 462 1.11 3.68 22.91
N TYR A 463 0.75 4.97 22.91
CA TYR A 463 0.05 5.60 24.01
C TYR A 463 -1.36 5.01 24.21
N ASP A 464 -2.14 4.92 23.14
CA ASP A 464 -3.54 4.42 23.17
C ASP A 464 -3.66 2.97 23.68
N ILE A 465 -2.61 2.16 23.55
CA ILE A 465 -2.57 0.77 24.04
C ILE A 465 -1.77 0.56 25.32
N GLY A 466 -1.30 1.67 25.94
CA GLY A 466 -0.57 1.63 27.19
C GLY A 466 0.86 1.09 27.15
N LEU A 467 1.47 0.99 25.94
CA LEU A 467 2.90 0.63 25.81
C LEU A 467 3.84 1.82 26.05
N TRP A 468 3.34 3.00 26.06
CA TRP A 468 4.07 4.25 26.32
C TRP A 468 3.14 5.24 27.02
N ASP A 469 3.58 5.88 28.09
CA ASP A 469 2.78 6.81 28.87
C ASP A 469 3.10 8.29 28.60
N GLY A 470 4.08 8.57 27.75
CA GLY A 470 4.45 9.93 27.35
C GLY A 470 5.19 10.76 28.38
N LYS A 471 5.38 10.27 29.61
CA LYS A 471 5.94 11.06 30.74
C LYS A 471 7.34 11.58 30.47
N ASP A 472 8.20 10.74 29.87
CA ASP A 472 9.58 11.14 29.56
C ASP A 472 9.62 12.28 28.52
N LEU A 473 8.73 12.22 27.52
CA LEU A 473 8.58 13.30 26.54
C LEU A 473 8.02 14.56 27.20
N ILE A 474 7.01 14.44 28.06
CA ILE A 474 6.46 15.58 28.81
C ILE A 474 7.54 16.23 29.67
N ALA A 475 8.34 15.44 30.43
CA ALA A 475 9.45 15.95 31.23
C ALA A 475 10.50 16.67 30.36
N ALA A 476 10.81 16.16 29.16
CA ALA A 476 11.73 16.82 28.23
C ALA A 476 11.15 18.13 27.67
N LEU A 477 9.84 18.20 27.44
CA LEU A 477 9.13 19.41 27.01
C LEU A 477 9.08 20.44 28.14
N ASP A 478 8.80 20.03 29.38
CA ASP A 478 8.80 20.91 30.57
C ASP A 478 10.19 21.47 30.86
N ALA A 479 11.23 20.69 30.58
CA ALA A 479 12.62 21.15 30.64
C ALA A 479 13.02 22.06 29.47
N GLN A 480 12.17 22.27 28.48
CA GLN A 480 12.44 23.04 27.25
C GLN A 480 13.69 22.51 26.50
N ARG A 481 13.82 21.18 26.44
CA ARG A 481 15.01 20.51 25.89
C ARG A 481 15.19 20.73 24.38
N TYR A 482 14.08 20.92 23.64
CA TYR A 482 14.11 21.08 22.19
C TYR A 482 14.26 22.55 21.80
N SER A 483 15.17 22.81 20.88
CA SER A 483 15.38 24.18 20.35
C SER A 483 14.21 24.63 19.47
N ALA A 484 13.56 23.69 18.80
CA ALA A 484 12.38 23.93 17.99
C ALA A 484 11.49 22.66 17.92
N ILE A 485 10.21 22.87 17.66
CA ILE A 485 9.21 21.82 17.44
C ILE A 485 8.44 22.13 16.16
N VAL A 486 8.44 21.20 15.19
CA VAL A 486 7.59 21.29 14.00
C VAL A 486 6.25 20.66 14.30
N ARG A 487 5.17 21.45 14.25
CA ARG A 487 3.81 20.99 14.53
C ARG A 487 2.97 20.93 13.27
N ALA A 488 2.13 19.90 13.18
CA ALA A 488 1.15 19.70 12.12
C ALA A 488 -0.23 20.21 12.57
N LYS A 489 -0.80 21.15 11.82
CA LYS A 489 -2.15 21.68 12.08
C LYS A 489 -3.07 21.50 10.89
N GLN A 490 -4.35 21.40 11.17
CA GLN A 490 -5.40 21.29 10.18
C GLN A 490 -6.52 22.28 10.50
N ARG A 491 -7.10 22.89 9.46
CA ARG A 491 -8.24 23.79 9.56
C ARG A 491 -9.38 23.24 8.69
N SER A 492 -10.50 22.94 9.30
CA SER A 492 -11.68 22.43 8.58
C SER A 492 -12.40 23.53 7.81
N TYR A 493 -12.91 23.20 6.64
CA TYR A 493 -13.81 24.06 5.89
C TYR A 493 -15.20 24.01 6.52
N ALA A 494 -15.69 25.14 6.99
CA ALA A 494 -16.96 25.26 7.73
C ALA A 494 -18.10 25.94 6.91
N GLY A 495 -17.86 26.21 5.63
CA GLY A 495 -18.83 26.89 4.77
C GLY A 495 -18.27 28.17 4.15
N LEU A 496 -19.12 29.16 3.92
CA LEU A 496 -18.72 30.47 3.38
C LEU A 496 -18.59 31.48 4.52
N GLU A 497 -17.65 32.41 4.38
CA GLU A 497 -17.48 33.49 5.32
C GLU A 497 -18.62 34.51 5.17
N HIS A 498 -19.19 34.98 6.29
CA HIS A 498 -20.29 35.91 6.30
C HIS A 498 -19.90 37.18 7.06
N ASP A 499 -20.40 38.33 6.61
CA ASP A 499 -20.27 39.59 7.33
C ASP A 499 -21.16 39.63 8.57
N VAL A 500 -21.08 40.73 9.34
CA VAL A 500 -21.86 40.93 10.56
C VAL A 500 -23.38 40.96 10.34
N ASN A 501 -23.82 41.11 9.10
CA ASN A 501 -25.22 41.11 8.68
C ASN A 501 -25.67 39.77 8.11
N GLY A 502 -24.77 38.75 8.07
CA GLY A 502 -25.07 37.44 7.54
C GLY A 502 -24.93 37.30 6.01
N ASN A 503 -24.37 38.29 5.31
CA ASN A 503 -24.12 38.19 3.85
C ASN A 503 -22.80 37.45 3.58
N VAL A 504 -22.75 36.66 2.51
CA VAL A 504 -21.52 35.99 2.08
C VAL A 504 -20.48 37.05 1.66
N ILE A 505 -19.30 36.99 2.24
CA ILE A 505 -18.20 37.88 1.89
C ILE A 505 -17.63 37.46 0.55
N ILE A 506 -17.55 38.41 -0.39
CA ILE A 506 -17.00 38.18 -1.74
C ILE A 506 -15.61 38.80 -1.80
N ALA A 507 -14.63 38.04 -2.27
CA ALA A 507 -13.27 38.51 -2.50
C ALA A 507 -13.18 39.47 -3.71
N ALA A 508 -12.06 40.14 -3.87
CA ALA A 508 -11.83 41.12 -4.95
C ALA A 508 -11.91 40.50 -6.37
N ASP A 509 -11.76 39.17 -6.49
CA ASP A 509 -11.92 38.40 -7.72
C ASP A 509 -13.38 37.99 -8.01
N GLY A 510 -14.33 38.41 -7.16
CA GLY A 510 -15.75 38.09 -7.30
C GLY A 510 -16.15 36.71 -6.79
N LEU A 511 -15.25 35.95 -6.14
CA LEU A 511 -15.54 34.65 -5.58
C LEU A 511 -15.89 34.75 -4.09
N PRO A 512 -16.80 33.88 -3.57
CA PRO A 512 -17.10 33.84 -2.16
C PRO A 512 -15.89 33.34 -1.36
N ILE A 513 -15.59 34.03 -0.26
CA ILE A 513 -14.51 33.65 0.64
C ILE A 513 -14.94 32.41 1.44
N PRO A 514 -14.18 31.32 1.40
CA PRO A 514 -14.48 30.16 2.21
C PRO A 514 -14.13 30.42 3.69
N TYR A 515 -15.08 30.14 4.61
CA TYR A 515 -14.82 30.18 6.03
C TYR A 515 -14.09 28.90 6.47
N PHE A 516 -12.86 29.08 6.90
CA PHE A 516 -12.10 28.02 7.56
C PHE A 516 -12.18 28.24 9.07
N GLY A 517 -12.66 27.24 9.80
CA GLY A 517 -12.66 27.22 11.24
C GLY A 517 -11.26 27.41 11.85
N PRO A 518 -11.13 27.49 13.18
CA PRO A 518 -9.83 27.62 13.84
C PRO A 518 -8.91 26.45 13.48
N TRP A 519 -7.60 26.72 13.51
CA TRP A 519 -6.60 25.66 13.37
C TRP A 519 -6.75 24.63 14.50
N THR A 520 -6.82 23.37 14.14
CA THR A 520 -6.83 22.23 15.06
C THR A 520 -5.69 21.28 14.74
N PHE A 521 -5.26 20.48 15.69
CA PHE A 521 -4.30 19.41 15.42
C PHE A 521 -4.97 18.30 14.63
N ASN A 522 -4.25 17.72 13.68
CA ASN A 522 -4.77 16.62 12.88
C ASN A 522 -5.01 15.41 13.79
N SER A 523 -6.28 15.05 14.01
CA SER A 523 -6.70 14.00 14.94
C SER A 523 -6.08 12.63 14.68
N VAL A 524 -5.72 12.32 13.43
CA VAL A 524 -5.13 11.02 13.04
C VAL A 524 -3.64 10.94 13.36
N ARG A 525 -2.94 12.08 13.37
CA ARG A 525 -1.49 12.17 13.61
C ARG A 525 -1.15 12.97 14.87
N SER A 526 -2.15 13.49 15.59
CA SER A 526 -1.90 14.31 16.76
C SER A 526 -1.41 13.48 17.94
N LEU A 527 -0.43 14.01 18.63
CA LEU A 527 0.05 13.49 19.89
C LEU A 527 -1.08 13.47 20.95
N PRO A 528 -0.97 12.64 22.00
CA PRO A 528 -1.87 12.68 23.15
C PRO A 528 -2.07 14.09 23.69
N LEU A 529 -3.25 14.35 24.28
CA LEU A 529 -3.63 15.69 24.73
C LEU A 529 -2.65 16.28 25.76
N GLU A 530 -2.18 15.45 26.67
CA GLU A 530 -1.23 15.85 27.72
C GLU A 530 0.10 16.34 27.13
N ILE A 531 0.57 15.66 26.06
CA ILE A 531 1.79 16.07 25.36
C ILE A 531 1.56 17.37 24.58
N GLN A 532 0.40 17.54 23.96
CA GLN A 532 0.04 18.80 23.31
C GLN A 532 0.00 19.95 24.30
N GLN A 533 -0.59 19.74 25.48
CA GLN A 533 -0.63 20.73 26.55
C GLN A 533 0.78 21.08 27.07
N ALA A 534 1.67 20.08 27.21
CA ALA A 534 3.06 20.33 27.59
C ALA A 534 3.81 21.16 26.52
N ILE A 535 3.55 20.93 25.24
CA ILE A 535 4.10 21.77 24.15
C ILE A 535 3.57 23.20 24.30
N GLU A 536 2.26 23.38 24.42
CA GLU A 536 1.62 24.71 24.48
C GLU A 536 1.98 25.49 25.76
N GLY A 537 2.26 24.79 26.86
CA GLY A 537 2.70 25.41 28.11
C GLY A 537 4.16 25.89 28.11
N ASN A 538 5.03 25.28 27.29
CA ASN A 538 6.47 25.51 27.34
C ASN A 538 7.06 26.10 26.04
N TYR A 539 6.29 26.10 24.95
CA TYR A 539 6.72 26.56 23.63
C TYR A 539 5.68 27.50 23.02
N GLN A 540 6.13 28.44 22.21
CA GLN A 540 5.29 29.39 21.48
C GLN A 540 5.61 29.33 19.99
N GLN A 541 4.64 29.69 19.17
CA GLN A 541 4.83 29.76 17.72
C GLN A 541 5.88 30.83 17.39
N ALA A 542 6.90 30.45 16.62
CA ALA A 542 7.87 31.40 16.11
C ALA A 542 7.20 32.32 15.05
N PRO A 543 7.43 33.64 15.09
CA PRO A 543 6.82 34.58 14.16
C PRO A 543 7.11 34.25 12.70
N GLY A 544 6.09 34.31 11.84
CA GLY A 544 6.24 34.09 10.40
C GLY A 544 6.42 32.64 9.95
N THR A 545 6.27 31.67 10.86
CA THR A 545 6.50 30.24 10.56
C THR A 545 5.25 29.44 10.24
N THR A 546 4.06 30.04 10.20
CA THR A 546 2.87 29.35 9.68
C THR A 546 2.98 29.18 8.17
N MET A 547 2.93 27.96 7.72
CA MET A 547 3.02 27.59 6.30
C MET A 547 1.85 26.73 5.92
N ILE A 548 1.19 27.05 4.79
CA ILE A 548 0.07 26.30 4.25
C ILE A 548 0.67 25.26 3.29
N GLU A 549 0.65 23.98 3.70
CA GLU A 549 1.19 22.90 2.90
C GLU A 549 0.16 22.37 1.88
N ARG A 550 -1.11 22.32 2.28
CA ARG A 550 -2.13 21.71 1.46
C ARG A 550 -3.48 22.37 1.60
N VAL A 551 -4.11 22.63 0.46
CA VAL A 551 -5.50 23.08 0.37
C VAL A 551 -6.34 21.97 -0.24
N THR A 552 -7.41 21.57 0.45
CA THR A 552 -8.39 20.62 -0.08
C THR A 552 -9.77 21.28 -0.09
N LYS A 553 -10.75 20.62 -0.71
CA LYS A 553 -12.14 21.08 -0.69
C LYS A 553 -12.72 21.23 0.74
N TYR A 554 -12.13 20.55 1.72
CA TYR A 554 -12.69 20.42 3.06
C TYR A 554 -11.79 20.98 4.18
N TYR A 555 -10.49 21.15 3.94
CA TYR A 555 -9.55 21.62 4.96
C TYR A 555 -8.25 22.17 4.37
N LEU A 556 -7.58 22.99 5.17
CA LEU A 556 -6.20 23.41 5.00
C LEU A 556 -5.30 22.57 5.91
N GLU A 557 -4.22 22.06 5.38
CA GLU A 557 -3.12 21.50 6.18
C GLU A 557 -2.00 22.54 6.23
N GLY A 558 -1.50 22.81 7.43
CA GLY A 558 -0.42 23.75 7.68
C GLY A 558 0.60 23.19 8.64
N ARG A 559 1.76 23.84 8.67
CA ARG A 559 2.87 23.54 9.57
C ARG A 559 3.30 24.80 10.27
N GLU A 560 3.74 24.64 11.51
CA GLU A 560 4.25 25.72 12.35
C GLU A 560 5.53 25.27 13.05
N ILE A 561 6.46 26.21 13.25
CA ILE A 561 7.63 26.01 14.10
C ILE A 561 7.35 26.70 15.43
N TRP A 562 7.55 25.96 16.51
CA TRP A 562 7.40 26.42 17.87
C TRP A 562 8.76 26.42 18.55
N VAL A 563 9.02 27.49 19.33
CA VAL A 563 10.29 27.69 20.05
C VAL A 563 10.02 27.81 21.54
N PRO A 564 10.99 27.54 22.40
CA PRO A 564 10.83 27.66 23.85
C PRO A 564 10.32 29.06 24.25
N ILE A 565 9.39 29.13 25.19
CA ILE A 565 8.97 30.38 25.81
C ILE A 565 10.12 30.86 26.67
N PRO A 566 10.59 32.11 26.54
CA PRO A 566 11.60 32.69 27.45
C PRO A 566 11.13 32.56 28.89
N ARG A 567 11.98 32.02 29.76
CA ARG A 567 11.73 31.90 31.20
C ARG A 567 12.16 33.16 31.94
#